data_bc0e602f26270511c0287332cb15efe8
#
_entry.id   bc0e602f26270511c0287332cb15efe8
#
_cell.length_a   1.000
_cell.length_b   1.000
_cell.length_c   1.000
_cell.angle_alpha   90.00
_cell.angle_beta   90.00
_cell.angle_gamma   90.00
#
_symmetry.space_group_name_H-M   'P 1'
#
loop_
_entity.id
_entity.type
_entity.pdbx_description
1 polymer ?
#
loop_
_entity_poly.entity_id
_entity_poly.type
_entity_poly.pdbx_seq_one_letter_code
_entity_poly.pdbx_strand_id
1 'polypeptide(L)'
;MGQKSQQQRRLLLKGIAASALAPRIVMGNTVTNPDVVIIGAGIAGLEAAKTLHSKGVSFLVVEANNRIGGRVHTNNKIFGVPFDTHAHWMRASPTNPLIAHARSNGFVVYRDHGSQQYFVGNRKATKGEMTNLWKTDALFNERIRGSALSDATGPEDNARTALGEDFFSRPWGYTVASEYGVWDMAQDSKDWSPKSWWNSLDADNWFCSEGYGSVVADYGRGIPVSLGTAVREIDWSGDHVEVMTSAGKIKARAAILTVSVGVLAAERIIARIGYRSSRYP
;
A
#
# COMPACT_ATOMS: atom_id res chain seq x y z
N MET A 1 21.08 38.93 29.14
CA MET A 1 20.67 37.50 29.23
C MET A 1 19.18 37.45 29.54
N GLY A 2 18.28 37.55 28.60
CA GLY A 2 16.85 37.62 28.95
C GLY A 2 15.83 37.51 27.84
N GLN A 3 16.20 37.61 26.58
CA GLN A 3 15.20 37.59 25.49
C GLN A 3 15.17 36.33 24.61
N LYS A 4 16.18 35.48 24.64
CA LYS A 4 16.19 34.21 23.85
C LYS A 4 15.40 33.06 24.49
N SER A 5 15.09 33.12 25.80
CA SER A 5 14.38 32.03 26.48
C SER A 5 12.85 32.09 26.34
N GLN A 6 12.28 33.26 26.04
CA GLN A 6 10.82 33.40 25.87
C GLN A 6 10.33 32.99 24.49
N GLN A 7 11.15 33.11 23.45
CA GLN A 7 10.77 32.65 22.11
C GLN A 7 10.80 31.12 21.98
N GLN A 8 11.70 30.42 22.65
CA GLN A 8 11.72 28.97 22.68
C GLN A 8 10.55 28.35 23.45
N ARG A 9 10.07 29.01 24.49
CA ARG A 9 8.88 28.57 25.26
C ARG A 9 7.56 28.76 24.49
N ARG A 10 7.48 29.73 23.57
CA ARG A 10 6.29 29.93 22.72
C ARG A 10 6.18 28.97 21.55
N LEU A 11 7.28 28.37 21.10
CA LEU A 11 7.28 27.32 20.08
C LEU A 11 6.90 25.95 20.64
N LEU A 12 7.18 25.68 21.92
CA LEU A 12 6.82 24.42 22.60
C LEU A 12 5.32 24.30 22.94
N LEU A 13 4.59 25.43 23.02
CA LEU A 13 3.17 25.42 23.36
C LEU A 13 2.22 25.38 22.16
N LYS A 14 2.73 25.45 20.93
CA LYS A 14 1.93 25.27 19.70
C LYS A 14 1.91 23.83 19.17
N GLY A 15 2.70 22.93 19.77
CA GLY A 15 2.83 21.53 19.38
C GLY A 15 1.93 20.54 20.13
N ILE A 16 1.09 20.98 21.08
CA ILE A 16 0.32 20.07 21.97
C ILE A 16 -1.20 20.24 21.78
N ALA A 17 -1.65 20.47 20.57
CA ALA A 17 -3.08 20.48 20.27
C ALA A 17 -3.49 19.44 19.19
N ALA A 18 -2.63 18.47 18.91
CA ALA A 18 -2.97 17.32 18.04
C ALA A 18 -3.27 16.07 18.87
N SER A 19 -3.85 16.24 20.06
CA SER A 19 -4.25 15.12 20.90
C SER A 19 -5.73 14.80 20.70
N ALA A 20 -5.94 13.55 20.27
CA ALA A 20 -7.17 12.77 20.50
C ALA A 20 -8.46 13.31 19.84
N LEU A 21 -8.46 13.44 18.53
CA LEU A 21 -9.67 13.19 17.77
C LEU A 21 -9.66 11.72 17.36
N ALA A 22 -10.01 10.84 18.31
CA ALA A 22 -10.53 9.53 17.92
C ALA A 22 -11.61 9.79 16.86
N PRO A 23 -11.65 9.04 15.75
CA PRO A 23 -12.71 9.19 14.79
C PRO A 23 -14.02 8.97 15.56
N ARG A 24 -14.78 10.04 15.74
CA ARG A 24 -16.17 9.88 16.16
C ARG A 24 -16.79 9.06 15.07
N ILE A 25 -17.15 7.83 15.41
CA ILE A 25 -18.07 7.03 14.63
C ILE A 25 -19.33 7.89 14.55
N VAL A 26 -19.48 8.58 13.43
CA VAL A 26 -20.78 9.12 13.07
C VAL A 26 -21.56 7.87 12.70
N MET A 27 -22.36 7.36 13.64
CA MET A 27 -23.47 6.48 13.35
C MET A 27 -24.49 7.34 12.58
N GLY A 28 -24.14 7.72 11.38
CA GLY A 28 -25.08 8.21 10.37
C GLY A 28 -25.82 7.01 9.85
N ASN A 29 -27.12 7.12 9.73
CA ASN A 29 -28.11 6.15 9.25
C ASN A 29 -27.45 5.00 8.50
N THR A 30 -27.53 3.79 9.10
CA THR A 30 -27.09 2.57 8.42
C THR A 30 -27.81 2.52 7.09
N VAL A 31 -27.06 2.72 5.99
CA VAL A 31 -27.60 2.55 4.65
C VAL A 31 -27.91 1.07 4.51
N THR A 32 -29.17 0.70 4.70
CA THR A 32 -29.61 -0.71 4.77
C THR A 32 -29.49 -1.40 3.40
N ASN A 33 -29.53 -0.64 2.29
CA ASN A 33 -29.38 -1.13 0.92
C ASN A 33 -28.59 -0.09 0.10
N PRO A 34 -27.27 -0.03 0.18
CA PRO A 34 -26.46 0.86 -0.63
C PRO A 34 -26.49 0.44 -2.11
N ASP A 35 -26.28 1.38 -3.02
CA ASP A 35 -26.03 1.02 -4.42
C ASP A 35 -24.74 0.21 -4.53
N VAL A 36 -23.70 0.60 -3.78
CA VAL A 36 -22.40 -0.05 -3.83
C VAL A 36 -21.91 -0.38 -2.44
N VAL A 37 -21.45 -1.61 -2.22
CA VAL A 37 -20.66 -1.97 -1.04
C VAL A 37 -19.16 -2.00 -1.41
N ILE A 38 -18.33 -1.28 -0.63
CA ILE A 38 -16.88 -1.27 -0.78
C ILE A 38 -16.27 -2.13 0.31
N ILE A 39 -15.51 -3.13 -0.08
CA ILE A 39 -14.90 -4.11 0.83
C ILE A 39 -13.42 -3.80 1.00
N GLY A 40 -13.09 -3.25 2.16
CA GLY A 40 -11.77 -2.75 2.53
C GLY A 40 -11.68 -1.22 2.56
N ALA A 41 -11.17 -0.68 3.67
CA ALA A 41 -10.92 0.74 3.87
C ALA A 41 -9.42 1.10 3.75
N GLY A 42 -8.70 0.42 2.87
CA GLY A 42 -7.38 0.85 2.40
C GLY A 42 -7.48 2.04 1.44
N ILE A 43 -6.37 2.53 0.93
CA ILE A 43 -6.32 3.69 0.02
C ILE A 43 -7.28 3.52 -1.17
N ALA A 44 -7.28 2.34 -1.80
CA ALA A 44 -8.14 2.05 -2.95
C ALA A 44 -9.64 2.13 -2.59
N GLY A 45 -10.04 1.59 -1.43
CA GLY A 45 -11.43 1.66 -0.97
C GLY A 45 -11.85 3.08 -0.58
N LEU A 46 -10.95 3.84 0.05
CA LEU A 46 -11.21 5.24 0.38
C LEU A 46 -11.35 6.10 -0.87
N GLU A 47 -10.53 5.87 -1.90
CA GLU A 47 -10.66 6.55 -3.20
C GLU A 47 -11.94 6.19 -3.91
N ALA A 48 -12.31 4.91 -3.95
CA ALA A 48 -13.60 4.47 -4.48
C ALA A 48 -14.77 5.16 -3.78
N ALA A 49 -14.72 5.24 -2.45
CA ALA A 49 -15.75 5.92 -1.66
C ALA A 49 -15.86 7.41 -1.99
N LYS A 50 -14.74 8.12 -2.10
CA LYS A 50 -14.71 9.54 -2.51
C LYS A 50 -15.26 9.75 -3.90
N THR A 51 -14.87 8.89 -4.82
CA THR A 51 -15.39 8.93 -6.21
C THR A 51 -16.90 8.72 -6.28
N LEU A 52 -17.43 7.73 -5.56
CA LEU A 52 -18.87 7.48 -5.50
C LEU A 52 -19.61 8.64 -4.83
N HIS A 53 -19.07 9.16 -3.73
CA HIS A 53 -19.61 10.32 -3.02
C HIS A 53 -19.74 11.55 -3.95
N SER A 54 -18.69 11.86 -4.71
CA SER A 54 -18.70 12.99 -5.63
C SER A 54 -19.71 12.85 -6.78
N LYS A 55 -20.14 11.62 -7.06
CA LYS A 55 -21.16 11.29 -8.08
C LYS A 55 -22.56 11.10 -7.51
N GLY A 56 -22.76 11.30 -6.20
CA GLY A 56 -24.06 11.12 -5.54
C GLY A 56 -24.53 9.66 -5.48
N VAL A 57 -23.63 8.68 -5.67
CA VAL A 57 -23.96 7.26 -5.58
C VAL A 57 -23.91 6.83 -4.12
N SER A 58 -24.95 6.15 -3.63
CA SER A 58 -25.01 5.64 -2.27
C SER A 58 -24.04 4.47 -2.08
N PHE A 59 -23.27 4.47 -1.00
CA PHE A 59 -22.30 3.40 -0.73
C PHE A 59 -22.17 3.11 0.78
N LEU A 60 -21.62 1.94 1.06
CA LEU A 60 -21.18 1.53 2.39
C LEU A 60 -19.77 0.95 2.30
N VAL A 61 -18.85 1.46 3.12
CA VAL A 61 -17.51 0.87 3.26
C VAL A 61 -17.49 -0.05 4.46
N VAL A 62 -17.04 -1.29 4.29
CA VAL A 62 -16.81 -2.26 5.37
C VAL A 62 -15.33 -2.59 5.49
N GLU A 63 -14.82 -2.62 6.71
CA GLU A 63 -13.41 -2.87 7.03
C GLU A 63 -13.30 -3.88 8.17
N ALA A 64 -12.48 -4.90 8.00
CA ALA A 64 -12.29 -5.95 8.98
C ALA A 64 -11.56 -5.48 10.25
N ASN A 65 -10.64 -4.53 10.11
CA ASN A 65 -9.87 -3.96 11.21
C ASN A 65 -10.63 -2.85 11.93
N ASN A 66 -10.09 -2.44 13.08
CA ASN A 66 -10.60 -1.30 13.86
C ASN A 66 -10.04 0.05 13.40
N ARG A 67 -9.45 0.11 12.21
CA ARG A 67 -8.85 1.30 11.61
C ARG A 67 -8.93 1.27 10.10
N ILE A 68 -8.91 2.44 9.49
CA ILE A 68 -8.71 2.62 8.04
C ILE A 68 -7.23 2.56 7.65
N GLY A 69 -6.92 2.64 6.37
CA GLY A 69 -5.57 2.74 5.81
C GLY A 69 -4.98 1.41 5.35
N GLY A 70 -5.49 0.27 5.83
CA GLY A 70 -5.01 -1.05 5.42
C GLY A 70 -3.51 -1.25 5.69
N ARG A 71 -2.72 -1.42 4.62
CA ARG A 71 -1.25 -1.59 4.65
C ARG A 71 -0.47 -0.27 4.79
N VAL A 72 -1.13 0.83 5.09
CA VAL A 72 -0.51 2.12 5.43
C VAL A 72 -0.96 2.49 6.84
N HIS A 73 -0.03 2.52 7.78
CA HIS A 73 -0.36 2.75 9.19
C HIS A 73 0.82 3.37 9.92
N THR A 74 0.59 4.56 10.49
CA THR A 74 1.52 5.24 11.38
C THR A 74 1.17 4.95 12.84
N ASN A 75 2.15 4.54 13.63
CA ASN A 75 2.03 4.32 15.06
C ASN A 75 2.88 5.34 15.81
N ASN A 76 2.25 6.14 16.66
CA ASN A 76 2.92 7.18 17.46
C ASN A 76 3.34 6.69 18.86
N LYS A 77 3.01 5.45 19.23
CA LYS A 77 3.21 4.92 20.58
C LYS A 77 4.47 4.08 20.73
N ILE A 78 4.91 3.40 19.66
CA ILE A 78 6.02 2.44 19.72
C ILE A 78 7.32 3.14 20.13
N PHE A 79 7.64 4.27 19.49
CA PHE A 79 8.89 5.00 19.71
C PHE A 79 8.68 6.44 20.22
N GLY A 80 7.46 6.84 20.53
CA GLY A 80 7.13 8.21 20.93
C GLY A 80 7.20 9.26 19.82
N VAL A 81 7.46 8.80 18.59
CA VAL A 81 7.47 9.60 17.36
C VAL A 81 6.66 8.88 16.29
N PRO A 82 6.20 9.57 15.22
CA PRO A 82 5.52 8.92 14.10
C PRO A 82 6.41 7.83 13.49
N PHE A 83 5.87 6.62 13.43
CA PHE A 83 6.56 5.46 12.86
C PHE A 83 5.60 4.67 11.98
N ASP A 84 5.91 4.59 10.69
CA ASP A 84 5.14 3.80 9.75
C ASP A 84 5.49 2.32 9.89
N THR A 85 4.53 1.52 10.32
CA THR A 85 4.72 0.09 10.61
C THR A 85 4.67 -0.79 9.37
N HIS A 86 4.25 -0.23 8.23
CA HIS A 86 4.10 -0.91 6.95
C HIS A 86 4.67 -0.02 5.83
N ALA A 87 3.85 0.35 4.84
CA ALA A 87 4.31 1.28 3.80
C ALA A 87 4.65 2.64 4.41
N HIS A 88 5.82 3.15 4.10
CA HIS A 88 6.37 4.37 4.71
C HIS A 88 6.79 5.42 3.69
N TRP A 89 6.77 5.13 2.40
CA TRP A 89 6.98 6.14 1.36
C TRP A 89 5.81 6.19 0.37
N MET A 90 5.61 7.37 -0.15
CA MET A 90 4.75 7.62 -1.29
C MET A 90 5.61 7.63 -2.54
N ARG A 91 5.32 6.78 -3.51
CA ARG A 91 5.99 6.86 -4.81
C ARG A 91 5.48 8.09 -5.54
N ALA A 92 6.40 9.00 -5.87
CA ALA A 92 6.04 10.22 -6.55
C ALA A 92 6.07 10.02 -8.04
N SER A 93 4.94 9.74 -8.55
CA SER A 93 4.66 10.28 -9.87
C SER A 93 4.13 11.72 -9.70
N PRO A 94 4.32 12.64 -10.65
CA PRO A 94 3.64 13.93 -10.65
C PRO A 94 2.13 13.79 -10.49
N THR A 95 1.60 12.60 -10.72
CA THR A 95 0.19 12.24 -10.69
C THR A 95 -0.25 11.62 -9.36
N ASN A 96 0.63 11.44 -8.35
CA ASN A 96 0.22 10.86 -7.07
C ASN A 96 -0.62 11.87 -6.26
N PRO A 97 -1.94 11.66 -6.13
CA PRO A 97 -2.84 12.60 -5.47
C PRO A 97 -2.57 12.74 -3.96
N LEU A 98 -1.98 11.72 -3.33
CA LEU A 98 -1.72 11.75 -1.89
C LEU A 98 -0.60 12.72 -1.51
N ILE A 99 0.39 12.94 -2.39
CA ILE A 99 1.43 13.94 -2.15
C ILE A 99 0.84 15.35 -2.24
N ALA A 100 -0.01 15.59 -3.24
CA ALA A 100 -0.71 16.86 -3.37
C ALA A 100 -1.64 17.11 -2.18
N HIS A 101 -2.41 16.08 -1.79
CA HIS A 101 -3.27 16.13 -0.61
C HIS A 101 -2.48 16.45 0.67
N ALA A 102 -1.38 15.75 0.90
CA ALA A 102 -0.55 15.96 2.08
C ALA A 102 -0.06 17.42 2.16
N ARG A 103 0.50 17.95 1.07
CA ARG A 103 0.98 19.34 1.01
C ARG A 103 -0.14 20.35 1.28
N SER A 104 -1.30 20.14 0.66
CA SER A 104 -2.46 21.04 0.82
C SER A 104 -3.07 21.02 2.23
N ASN A 105 -2.82 19.94 2.99
CA ASN A 105 -3.34 19.78 4.36
C ASN A 105 -2.26 19.96 5.44
N GLY A 106 -1.11 20.57 5.09
CA GLY A 106 -0.10 21.01 6.03
C GLY A 106 0.86 19.91 6.53
N PHE A 107 0.89 18.76 5.87
CA PHE A 107 1.88 17.72 6.14
C PHE A 107 3.23 18.08 5.55
N VAL A 108 4.31 17.76 6.25
CA VAL A 108 5.67 17.98 5.79
C VAL A 108 6.13 16.79 4.95
N VAL A 109 6.12 16.99 3.64
CA VAL A 109 6.51 15.96 2.66
C VAL A 109 7.86 16.32 2.04
N TYR A 110 8.77 15.35 2.04
CA TYR A 110 10.13 15.52 1.50
C TYR A 110 10.56 14.31 0.68
N ARG A 111 11.43 14.56 -0.33
CA ARG A 111 12.00 13.52 -1.17
C ARG A 111 13.10 12.78 -0.41
N ASP A 112 13.20 11.48 -0.65
CA ASP A 112 14.36 10.73 -0.20
C ASP A 112 15.61 11.18 -0.97
N HIS A 113 16.61 11.61 -0.22
CA HIS A 113 17.95 11.95 -0.72
C HIS A 113 18.99 10.99 -0.13
N GLY A 114 18.54 9.85 0.42
CA GLY A 114 19.39 8.88 1.09
C GLY A 114 20.51 8.38 0.18
N SER A 115 21.69 8.25 0.74
CA SER A 115 22.81 7.54 0.12
C SER A 115 22.83 6.12 0.66
N GLN A 116 22.74 5.15 -0.23
CA GLN A 116 22.94 3.74 0.14
C GLN A 116 24.39 3.51 0.56
N GLN A 117 24.58 2.81 1.65
CA GLN A 117 25.89 2.37 2.13
C GLN A 117 25.89 0.84 2.24
N TYR A 118 26.88 0.24 1.65
CA TYR A 118 27.05 -1.21 1.67
C TYR A 118 28.16 -1.60 2.62
N PHE A 119 27.95 -2.68 3.38
CA PHE A 119 28.89 -3.20 4.36
C PHE A 119 29.21 -4.67 4.05
N VAL A 120 30.46 -5.04 4.32
CA VAL A 120 30.92 -6.41 4.31
C VAL A 120 31.36 -6.75 5.73
N GLY A 121 30.53 -7.53 6.43
CA GLY A 121 30.68 -7.68 7.87
C GLY A 121 30.54 -6.33 8.58
N ASN A 122 31.54 -5.95 9.39
CA ASN A 122 31.54 -4.74 10.20
C ASN A 122 32.23 -3.54 9.53
N ARG A 123 32.60 -3.61 8.26
CA ARG A 123 33.28 -2.53 7.54
C ARG A 123 32.51 -2.10 6.32
N LYS A 124 32.70 -0.86 5.91
CA LYS A 124 32.19 -0.39 4.61
C LYS A 124 32.83 -1.16 3.46
N ALA A 125 32.04 -1.42 2.43
CA ALA A 125 32.53 -2.03 1.21
C ALA A 125 33.63 -1.17 0.56
N THR A 126 34.68 -1.82 0.07
CA THR A 126 35.78 -1.18 -0.66
C THR A 126 35.33 -0.73 -2.04
N LYS A 127 36.10 0.13 -2.70
CA LYS A 127 35.84 0.55 -4.08
C LYS A 127 35.75 -0.63 -5.06
N GLY A 128 36.59 -1.66 -4.88
CA GLY A 128 36.57 -2.88 -5.71
C GLY A 128 35.30 -3.69 -5.50
N GLU A 129 34.85 -3.84 -4.25
CA GLU A 129 33.60 -4.53 -3.92
C GLU A 129 32.40 -3.77 -4.46
N MET A 130 32.39 -2.44 -4.36
CA MET A 130 31.35 -1.59 -4.97
C MET A 130 31.32 -1.71 -6.49
N THR A 131 32.50 -1.79 -7.15
CA THR A 131 32.56 -2.03 -8.59
C THR A 131 31.93 -3.36 -8.97
N ASN A 132 32.16 -4.41 -8.17
CA ASN A 132 31.54 -5.73 -8.39
C ASN A 132 30.02 -5.68 -8.15
N LEU A 133 29.57 -4.96 -7.12
CA LEU A 133 28.13 -4.73 -6.87
C LEU A 133 27.47 -4.12 -8.11
N TRP A 134 27.99 -3.00 -8.62
CA TRP A 134 27.40 -2.32 -9.78
C TRP A 134 27.41 -3.17 -11.06
N LYS A 135 28.42 -4.00 -11.27
CA LYS A 135 28.44 -4.96 -12.38
C LYS A 135 27.36 -6.03 -12.22
N THR A 136 27.16 -6.52 -11.00
CA THR A 136 26.13 -7.54 -10.71
C THR A 136 24.73 -6.93 -10.82
N ASP A 137 24.55 -5.69 -10.36
CA ASP A 137 23.29 -4.95 -10.52
C ASP A 137 22.95 -4.68 -12.02
N ALA A 138 23.93 -4.27 -12.80
CA ALA A 138 23.75 -4.09 -14.25
C ALA A 138 23.33 -5.40 -14.94
N LEU A 139 23.95 -6.53 -14.57
CA LEU A 139 23.58 -7.86 -15.09
C LEU A 139 22.16 -8.27 -14.65
N PHE A 140 21.77 -7.96 -13.42
CA PHE A 140 20.40 -8.17 -12.94
C PHE A 140 19.41 -7.47 -13.87
N ASN A 141 19.60 -6.18 -14.07
CA ASN A 141 18.72 -5.35 -14.90
C ASN A 141 18.67 -5.85 -16.36
N GLU A 142 19.82 -6.25 -16.93
CA GLU A 142 19.89 -6.83 -18.28
C GLU A 142 19.05 -8.11 -18.39
N ARG A 143 19.24 -9.06 -17.47
CA ARG A 143 18.56 -10.36 -17.51
C ARG A 143 17.05 -10.24 -17.24
N ILE A 144 16.68 -9.45 -16.24
CA ILE A 144 15.27 -9.21 -15.92
C ILE A 144 14.56 -8.50 -17.06
N ARG A 145 15.19 -7.48 -17.67
CA ARG A 145 14.64 -6.82 -18.85
C ARG A 145 14.49 -7.77 -20.03
N GLY A 146 15.52 -8.60 -20.29
CA GLY A 146 15.49 -9.59 -21.39
C GLY A 146 14.32 -10.56 -21.23
N SER A 147 14.12 -11.10 -20.03
CA SER A 147 12.99 -11.95 -19.72
C SER A 147 11.64 -11.21 -19.80
N ALA A 148 11.54 -10.01 -19.24
CA ALA A 148 10.32 -9.22 -19.24
C ALA A 148 9.80 -8.85 -20.63
N LEU A 149 10.71 -8.70 -21.59
CA LEU A 149 10.41 -8.34 -22.98
C LEU A 149 10.24 -9.58 -23.89
N SER A 150 10.48 -10.78 -23.35
CA SER A 150 10.23 -12.02 -24.06
C SER A 150 8.74 -12.39 -24.04
N ASP A 151 8.35 -13.27 -24.96
CA ASP A 151 6.99 -13.83 -24.98
C ASP A 151 6.84 -15.02 -24.00
N ALA A 152 7.83 -15.26 -23.14
CA ALA A 152 7.79 -16.33 -22.16
C ALA A 152 6.62 -16.10 -21.19
N THR A 153 5.79 -17.11 -21.04
CA THR A 153 4.67 -17.13 -20.10
C THR A 153 4.59 -18.50 -19.44
N GLY A 154 4.34 -18.54 -18.15
CA GLY A 154 4.15 -19.78 -17.43
C GLY A 154 4.81 -19.79 -16.05
N PRO A 155 4.73 -20.92 -15.32
CA PRO A 155 5.32 -21.05 -13.99
C PRO A 155 6.83 -20.85 -13.95
N GLU A 156 7.54 -21.07 -15.06
CA GLU A 156 8.97 -20.87 -15.19
C GLU A 156 9.36 -19.41 -15.49
N ASP A 157 8.39 -18.53 -15.77
CA ASP A 157 8.62 -17.09 -15.95
C ASP A 157 8.74 -16.38 -14.60
N ASN A 158 9.81 -16.69 -13.90
CA ASN A 158 10.15 -16.07 -12.62
C ASN A 158 11.57 -15.50 -12.64
N ALA A 159 11.84 -14.59 -11.71
CA ALA A 159 13.13 -13.90 -11.67
C ALA A 159 14.31 -14.84 -11.41
N ARG A 160 14.13 -15.92 -10.65
CA ARG A 160 15.19 -16.91 -10.42
C ARG A 160 15.63 -17.57 -11.72
N THR A 161 14.67 -18.00 -12.53
CA THR A 161 14.93 -18.60 -13.85
C THR A 161 15.58 -17.58 -14.79
N ALA A 162 15.07 -16.36 -14.83
CA ALA A 162 15.63 -15.30 -15.65
C ALA A 162 17.08 -14.94 -15.28
N LEU A 163 17.40 -14.92 -13.99
CA LEU A 163 18.75 -14.62 -13.50
C LEU A 163 19.74 -15.77 -13.75
N GLY A 164 19.29 -17.01 -13.63
CA GLY A 164 20.15 -18.21 -13.76
C GLY A 164 21.05 -18.43 -12.54
N GLU A 165 21.48 -19.68 -12.34
CA GLU A 165 22.28 -20.06 -11.16
C GLU A 165 23.68 -19.42 -11.12
N ASP A 166 24.27 -19.11 -12.28
CA ASP A 166 25.56 -18.41 -12.35
C ASP A 166 25.50 -17.00 -11.78
N PHE A 167 24.32 -16.35 -11.82
CA PHE A 167 24.11 -15.04 -11.20
C PHE A 167 24.30 -15.12 -9.68
N PHE A 168 23.74 -16.12 -9.04
CA PHE A 168 23.82 -16.31 -7.58
C PHE A 168 25.21 -16.73 -7.10
N SER A 169 26.02 -17.28 -8.00
CA SER A 169 27.44 -17.61 -7.70
C SER A 169 28.38 -16.39 -7.78
N ARG A 170 27.91 -15.24 -8.26
CA ARG A 170 28.69 -14.00 -8.36
C ARG A 170 28.82 -13.29 -7.01
N PRO A 171 29.90 -12.53 -6.79
CA PRO A 171 29.93 -11.57 -5.70
C PRO A 171 28.69 -10.66 -5.76
N TRP A 172 28.00 -10.51 -4.62
CA TRP A 172 26.77 -9.71 -4.48
C TRP A 172 25.52 -10.28 -5.16
N GLY A 173 25.56 -11.44 -5.81
CA GLY A 173 24.39 -12.00 -6.52
C GLY A 173 23.16 -12.13 -5.63
N TYR A 174 23.31 -12.76 -4.46
CA TYR A 174 22.21 -12.85 -3.49
C TYR A 174 21.80 -11.50 -2.93
N THR A 175 22.74 -10.58 -2.69
CA THR A 175 22.43 -9.24 -2.15
C THR A 175 21.57 -8.46 -3.14
N VAL A 176 21.97 -8.41 -4.41
CA VAL A 176 21.21 -7.73 -5.47
C VAL A 176 19.85 -8.40 -5.67
N ALA A 177 19.79 -9.73 -5.74
CA ALA A 177 18.52 -10.43 -5.88
C ALA A 177 17.58 -10.19 -4.68
N SER A 178 18.12 -10.06 -3.47
CA SER A 178 17.34 -9.76 -2.26
C SER A 178 16.84 -8.32 -2.24
N GLU A 179 17.63 -7.38 -2.75
CA GLU A 179 17.25 -5.97 -2.82
C GLU A 179 16.02 -5.79 -3.71
N TYR A 180 16.02 -6.37 -4.90
CA TYR A 180 14.87 -6.30 -5.81
C TYR A 180 13.74 -7.28 -5.47
N GLY A 181 14.03 -8.43 -4.91
CA GLY A 181 13.04 -9.44 -4.53
C GLY A 181 12.43 -9.19 -3.16
N VAL A 182 13.17 -9.52 -2.12
CA VAL A 182 12.66 -9.48 -0.73
C VAL A 182 12.34 -8.05 -0.29
N TRP A 183 13.20 -7.09 -0.62
CA TRP A 183 13.03 -5.70 -0.22
C TRP A 183 11.96 -4.98 -1.04
N ASP A 184 12.03 -5.01 -2.37
CA ASP A 184 11.15 -4.23 -3.24
C ASP A 184 9.82 -4.96 -3.52
N MET A 185 9.87 -6.26 -3.86
CA MET A 185 8.69 -7.06 -4.20
C MET A 185 8.07 -7.82 -3.02
N ALA A 186 8.75 -7.86 -1.85
CA ALA A 186 8.39 -8.66 -0.68
C ALA A 186 8.22 -10.16 -0.99
N GLN A 187 8.99 -10.68 -1.96
CA GLN A 187 8.92 -12.05 -2.46
C GLN A 187 10.32 -12.58 -2.77
N ASP A 188 10.50 -13.90 -2.69
CA ASP A 188 11.70 -14.56 -3.20
C ASP A 188 11.75 -14.49 -4.72
N SER A 189 12.96 -14.54 -5.31
CA SER A 189 13.15 -14.44 -6.77
C SER A 189 12.40 -15.52 -7.58
N LYS A 190 12.07 -16.64 -6.98
CA LYS A 190 11.25 -17.70 -7.60
C LYS A 190 9.75 -17.40 -7.64
N ASP A 191 9.28 -16.41 -6.87
CA ASP A 191 7.86 -16.17 -6.63
C ASP A 191 7.33 -14.90 -7.33
N TRP A 192 8.16 -14.19 -8.11
CA TRP A 192 7.72 -13.01 -8.87
C TRP A 192 8.18 -13.03 -10.33
N SER A 193 7.33 -12.45 -11.19
CA SER A 193 7.57 -12.38 -12.63
C SER A 193 8.42 -11.16 -12.99
N PRO A 194 9.48 -11.31 -13.83
CA PRO A 194 10.25 -10.22 -14.40
C PRO A 194 9.37 -9.18 -15.10
N LYS A 195 8.33 -9.62 -15.80
CA LYS A 195 7.38 -8.73 -16.50
C LYS A 195 6.58 -7.86 -15.53
N SER A 196 6.16 -8.42 -14.38
CA SER A 196 5.46 -7.65 -13.34
C SER A 196 6.35 -6.58 -12.74
N TRP A 197 7.62 -6.89 -12.47
CA TRP A 197 8.59 -5.92 -11.95
C TRP A 197 8.93 -4.84 -12.98
N TRP A 198 9.21 -5.24 -14.23
CA TRP A 198 9.55 -4.31 -15.32
C TRP A 198 8.43 -3.32 -15.62
N ASN A 199 7.18 -3.75 -15.50
CA ASN A 199 6.01 -2.89 -15.69
C ASN A 199 5.60 -2.13 -14.41
N SER A 200 6.29 -2.33 -13.30
CA SER A 200 6.04 -1.55 -12.10
C SER A 200 6.48 -0.12 -12.28
N LEU A 201 5.74 0.81 -11.69
CA LEU A 201 6.08 2.23 -11.75
C LEU A 201 7.34 2.50 -10.93
N ASP A 202 8.43 2.85 -11.60
CA ASP A 202 9.61 3.38 -10.94
C ASP A 202 9.48 4.90 -10.81
N ALA A 203 9.62 5.41 -9.58
CA ALA A 203 9.51 6.82 -9.28
C ALA A 203 10.19 7.15 -7.95
N ASP A 204 10.53 8.43 -7.76
CA ASP A 204 11.11 8.92 -6.51
C ASP A 204 10.26 8.58 -5.28
N ASN A 205 10.93 8.23 -4.21
CA ASN A 205 10.32 7.99 -2.91
C ASN A 205 10.18 9.31 -2.13
N TRP A 206 9.01 9.52 -1.56
CA TRP A 206 8.71 10.67 -0.73
C TRP A 206 8.24 10.22 0.64
N PHE A 207 8.74 10.87 1.67
CA PHE A 207 8.37 10.63 3.06
C PHE A 207 7.47 11.72 3.60
N CYS A 208 6.81 11.42 4.70
CA CYS A 208 6.03 12.36 5.47
C CYS A 208 6.52 12.36 6.92
N SER A 209 6.84 13.53 7.47
CA SER A 209 7.34 13.65 8.85
C SER A 209 6.32 13.17 9.88
N GLU A 210 5.03 13.36 9.61
CA GLU A 210 3.92 12.93 10.46
C GLU A 210 3.50 11.47 10.21
N GLY A 211 4.19 10.79 9.29
CA GLY A 211 3.94 9.44 8.84
C GLY A 211 2.92 9.35 7.70
N TYR A 212 3.15 8.41 6.80
CA TYR A 212 2.28 8.18 5.64
C TYR A 212 0.87 7.74 6.06
N GLY A 213 0.75 6.93 7.13
CA GLY A 213 -0.54 6.53 7.66
C GLY A 213 -1.38 7.70 8.16
N SER A 214 -0.74 8.76 8.66
CA SER A 214 -1.44 9.99 9.07
C SER A 214 -2.04 10.72 7.87
N VAL A 215 -1.34 10.76 6.74
CA VAL A 215 -1.86 11.31 5.47
C VAL A 215 -3.08 10.53 5.01
N VAL A 216 -3.02 9.18 5.06
CA VAL A 216 -4.15 8.34 4.64
C VAL A 216 -5.34 8.46 5.59
N ALA A 217 -5.10 8.58 6.88
CA ALA A 217 -6.15 8.82 7.86
C ALA A 217 -6.85 10.16 7.62
N ASP A 218 -6.10 11.20 7.30
CA ASP A 218 -6.66 12.50 6.92
C ASP A 218 -7.39 12.43 5.58
N TYR A 219 -6.84 11.73 4.60
CA TYR A 219 -7.47 11.51 3.30
C TYR A 219 -8.82 10.82 3.41
N GLY A 220 -8.96 9.86 4.32
CA GLY A 220 -10.21 9.14 4.60
C GLY A 220 -11.18 9.87 5.52
N ARG A 221 -10.86 11.08 5.97
CA ARG A 221 -11.70 11.83 6.91
C ARG A 221 -13.09 12.11 6.33
N GLY A 222 -14.10 11.82 7.13
CA GLY A 222 -15.52 12.05 6.74
C GLY A 222 -16.12 10.92 5.90
N ILE A 223 -15.35 9.92 5.46
CA ILE A 223 -15.91 8.74 4.80
C ILE A 223 -16.54 7.82 5.86
N PRO A 224 -17.84 7.47 5.74
CA PRO A 224 -18.47 6.53 6.65
C PRO A 224 -17.92 5.12 6.40
N VAL A 225 -17.26 4.52 7.43
CA VAL A 225 -16.69 3.19 7.38
C VAL A 225 -17.20 2.36 8.55
N SER A 226 -17.76 1.18 8.28
CA SER A 226 -18.08 0.17 9.27
C SER A 226 -16.82 -0.63 9.62
N LEU A 227 -16.13 -0.21 10.68
CA LEU A 227 -14.95 -0.88 11.20
C LEU A 227 -15.32 -2.18 11.95
N GLY A 228 -14.36 -3.11 12.09
CA GLY A 228 -14.59 -4.40 12.74
C GLY A 228 -15.58 -5.29 11.98
N THR A 229 -15.89 -4.97 10.73
CA THR A 229 -16.90 -5.64 9.92
C THR A 229 -16.22 -6.48 8.84
N ALA A 230 -15.84 -7.69 9.20
CA ALA A 230 -15.16 -8.62 8.32
C ALA A 230 -16.15 -9.27 7.33
N VAL A 231 -15.86 -9.22 6.04
CA VAL A 231 -16.59 -9.95 5.01
C VAL A 231 -16.09 -11.39 4.96
N ARG A 232 -17.01 -12.32 4.84
CA ARG A 232 -16.74 -13.76 4.75
C ARG A 232 -17.16 -14.36 3.42
N GLU A 233 -18.23 -13.82 2.83
CA GLU A 233 -18.77 -14.36 1.57
C GLU A 233 -19.35 -13.21 0.73
N ILE A 234 -19.21 -13.32 -0.58
CA ILE A 234 -19.81 -12.44 -1.58
C ILE A 234 -20.55 -13.32 -2.57
N ASP A 235 -21.85 -13.15 -2.69
CA ASP A 235 -22.69 -13.85 -3.65
C ASP A 235 -23.24 -12.86 -4.67
N TRP A 236 -22.91 -13.03 -5.94
CA TRP A 236 -23.42 -12.24 -7.07
C TRP A 236 -24.12 -13.12 -8.12
N SER A 237 -24.65 -14.27 -7.70
CA SER A 237 -25.39 -15.18 -8.56
C SER A 237 -26.77 -14.64 -8.97
N GLY A 238 -27.33 -13.74 -8.16
CA GLY A 238 -28.65 -13.13 -8.38
C GLY A 238 -28.61 -11.76 -9.04
N ASP A 239 -29.71 -11.01 -8.97
CA ASP A 239 -29.85 -9.66 -9.51
C ASP A 239 -29.13 -8.59 -8.68
N HIS A 240 -28.75 -8.93 -7.47
CA HIS A 240 -28.05 -8.10 -6.51
C HIS A 240 -26.85 -8.85 -5.96
N VAL A 241 -25.89 -8.08 -5.44
CA VAL A 241 -24.78 -8.64 -4.69
C VAL A 241 -25.19 -8.76 -3.22
N GLU A 242 -25.03 -9.94 -2.66
CA GLU A 242 -25.19 -10.18 -1.23
C GLU A 242 -23.82 -10.38 -0.58
N VAL A 243 -23.54 -9.59 0.46
CA VAL A 243 -22.25 -9.63 1.19
C VAL A 243 -22.52 -10.06 2.61
N MET A 244 -21.99 -11.23 2.98
CA MET A 244 -22.08 -11.76 4.34
C MET A 244 -20.92 -11.25 5.17
N THR A 245 -21.24 -10.53 6.24
CA THR A 245 -20.25 -9.94 7.15
C THR A 245 -20.38 -10.49 8.55
N SER A 246 -19.40 -10.18 9.42
CA SER A 246 -19.49 -10.47 10.86
C SER A 246 -20.63 -9.72 11.55
N ALA A 247 -21.14 -8.65 10.96
CA ALA A 247 -22.22 -7.82 11.52
C ALA A 247 -23.58 -8.06 10.84
N GLY A 248 -23.67 -9.01 9.89
CA GLY A 248 -24.92 -9.36 9.18
C GLY A 248 -24.76 -9.29 7.66
N LYS A 249 -25.88 -9.45 6.97
CA LYS A 249 -25.96 -9.44 5.51
C LYS A 249 -26.18 -8.00 4.99
N ILE A 250 -25.43 -7.65 3.94
CA ILE A 250 -25.60 -6.42 3.18
C ILE A 250 -26.06 -6.81 1.76
N LYS A 251 -27.08 -6.13 1.24
CA LYS A 251 -27.55 -6.27 -0.13
C LYS A 251 -27.25 -4.98 -0.89
N ALA A 252 -26.61 -5.09 -2.07
CA ALA A 252 -26.24 -3.95 -2.89
C ALA A 252 -26.42 -4.28 -4.38
N ARG A 253 -26.40 -3.26 -5.23
CA ARG A 253 -26.42 -3.46 -6.70
C ARG A 253 -25.07 -3.92 -7.22
N ALA A 254 -23.97 -3.48 -6.56
CA ALA A 254 -22.60 -3.83 -6.91
C ALA A 254 -21.70 -3.91 -5.68
N ALA A 255 -20.58 -4.60 -5.82
CA ALA A 255 -19.50 -4.61 -4.83
C ALA A 255 -18.17 -4.18 -5.47
N ILE A 256 -17.38 -3.39 -4.74
CA ILE A 256 -16.00 -3.06 -5.08
C ILE A 256 -15.10 -3.75 -4.07
N LEU A 257 -14.29 -4.70 -4.55
CA LEU A 257 -13.39 -5.49 -3.72
C LEU A 257 -12.00 -4.87 -3.77
N THR A 258 -11.51 -4.36 -2.62
CA THR A 258 -10.21 -3.69 -2.50
C THR A 258 -9.26 -4.36 -1.51
N VAL A 259 -9.56 -5.60 -1.13
CA VAL A 259 -8.67 -6.39 -0.27
C VAL A 259 -7.39 -6.80 -1.01
N SER A 260 -6.35 -7.16 -0.26
CA SER A 260 -5.10 -7.60 -0.87
C SER A 260 -5.24 -8.95 -1.58
N VAL A 261 -4.40 -9.18 -2.58
CA VAL A 261 -4.29 -10.48 -3.26
C VAL A 261 -4.03 -11.62 -2.25
N GLY A 262 -3.24 -11.38 -1.20
CA GLY A 262 -3.00 -12.36 -0.16
C GLY A 262 -4.27 -12.76 0.63
N VAL A 263 -5.24 -11.85 0.81
CA VAL A 263 -6.54 -12.19 1.42
C VAL A 263 -7.35 -13.08 0.49
N LEU A 264 -7.29 -12.81 -0.83
CA LEU A 264 -7.98 -13.63 -1.84
C LEU A 264 -7.32 -15.00 -1.97
N ALA A 265 -6.01 -15.06 -2.09
CA ALA A 265 -5.24 -16.31 -2.20
C ALA A 265 -5.39 -17.22 -0.96
N ALA A 266 -5.60 -16.64 0.20
CA ALA A 266 -5.87 -17.38 1.44
C ALA A 266 -7.35 -17.80 1.59
N GLU A 267 -8.18 -17.57 0.56
CA GLU A 267 -9.61 -17.94 0.52
C GLU A 267 -10.41 -17.45 1.74
N ARG A 268 -9.97 -16.32 2.34
CA ARG A 268 -10.65 -15.75 3.52
C ARG A 268 -12.01 -15.13 3.20
N ILE A 269 -12.27 -14.90 1.92
CA ILE A 269 -13.55 -14.44 1.39
C ILE A 269 -13.99 -15.45 0.33
N ILE A 270 -15.11 -16.10 0.57
CA ILE A 270 -15.73 -17.04 -0.37
C ILE A 270 -16.47 -16.22 -1.42
N ALA A 271 -16.14 -16.42 -2.69
CA ALA A 271 -16.78 -15.76 -3.81
C ALA A 271 -17.71 -16.77 -4.54
N ARG A 272 -19.02 -16.53 -4.52
CA ARG A 272 -19.99 -17.37 -5.24
C ARG A 272 -20.37 -16.71 -6.54
N ILE A 273 -19.98 -17.35 -7.65
CA ILE A 273 -20.31 -16.96 -9.01
C ILE A 273 -21.54 -17.77 -9.45
N GLY A 274 -22.68 -17.11 -9.64
CA GLY A 274 -23.77 -17.73 -10.38
C GLY A 274 -23.38 -17.80 -11.84
N TYR A 275 -23.62 -18.95 -12.48
CA TYR A 275 -23.51 -19.09 -13.93
C TYR A 275 -24.59 -18.22 -14.57
N ARG A 276 -24.29 -16.97 -14.88
CA ARG A 276 -25.12 -16.19 -15.79
C ARG A 276 -24.77 -16.64 -17.21
N SER A 277 -25.57 -17.57 -17.76
CA SER A 277 -25.56 -17.78 -19.18
C SER A 277 -25.77 -16.43 -19.88
N SER A 278 -24.76 -16.01 -20.64
CA SER A 278 -24.78 -15.01 -21.69
C SER A 278 -25.93 -13.95 -21.65
N ARG A 279 -25.69 -12.81 -21.02
CA ARG A 279 -26.36 -11.55 -21.36
C ARG A 279 -25.31 -10.44 -21.51
N TYR A 280 -24.43 -10.62 -22.51
CA TYR A 280 -23.84 -9.50 -23.23
C TYR A 280 -24.09 -9.77 -24.72
N PRO A 281 -24.76 -8.82 -25.41
CA PRO A 281 -24.93 -8.88 -26.86
C PRO A 281 -23.59 -8.73 -27.56
#